data_ffec7766279931d7dcfc34cccd8ebe5f
#
_entry.id   ffec7766279931d7dcfc34cccd8ebe5f
#
_cell.length_a   1.000
_cell.length_b   1.000
_cell.length_c   1.000
_cell.angle_alpha   90.00
_cell.angle_beta   90.00
_cell.angle_gamma   90.00
#
_symmetry.space_group_name_H-M   'P 1'
#
loop_
_entity.id
_entity.type
_entity.pdbx_description
1 polymer ?
#
loop_
_entity_poly.entity_id
_entity_poly.type
_entity_poly.pdbx_seq_one_letter_code
_entity_poly.pdbx_strand_id
1 'polypeptide(L)'
;MNSRDHFPDEELRRRIMDFIMAAGQTLRENGAEVFRVEQTMEIMARSFHLREFHVYVLTNGIFASAGTAEISEVRNVPVRTTHLGRVAAVNELSRQIAQTGMTLDEAESRLVLARRLPFPKDHVQLLSGLCGAFCFAMMFGGNLRSALAAAGAGLVASWYLLWCGRHEVPGGFQKISTAALITLVCILLCNLLHTSASHAIIGTLMILTPGIAFTMGIRDFVQGDYLSGTIRMIDALLIAASIAIGTGLVLRLYTVLTGVVVV
;
A
#
# COMPACT_ATOMS: atom_id res chain seq x y z
N MET A 1 24.42 -40.74 24.47
CA MET A 1 23.47 -39.83 23.82
C MET A 1 24.30 -38.76 23.15
N ASN A 2 24.47 -38.87 21.83
CA ASN A 2 25.50 -38.15 21.08
C ASN A 2 24.97 -36.73 20.75
N SER A 3 25.60 -35.71 21.31
CA SER A 3 25.28 -34.29 21.08
C SER A 3 25.74 -33.73 19.70
N ARG A 4 26.16 -34.62 18.78
CA ARG A 4 26.67 -34.23 17.46
C ARG A 4 25.66 -34.30 16.31
N ASP A 5 24.51 -34.95 16.50
CA ASP A 5 23.49 -35.13 15.44
C ASP A 5 22.40 -34.04 15.48
N HIS A 6 22.48 -33.08 16.37
CA HIS A 6 21.42 -32.07 16.59
C HIS A 6 21.70 -30.75 15.83
N PHE A 7 22.93 -30.43 15.51
CA PHE A 7 23.32 -29.13 14.93
C PHE A 7 22.89 -28.89 13.48
N PRO A 8 22.98 -29.83 12.53
CA PRO A 8 22.57 -29.58 11.16
C PRO A 8 21.07 -29.36 11.00
N ASP A 9 20.26 -30.08 11.77
CA ASP A 9 18.80 -29.99 11.73
C ASP A 9 18.29 -28.67 12.38
N GLU A 10 18.93 -28.20 13.44
CA GLU A 10 18.59 -26.94 14.10
C GLU A 10 19.00 -25.71 13.23
N GLU A 11 20.17 -25.74 12.64
CA GLU A 11 20.63 -24.68 11.74
C GLU A 11 19.73 -24.58 10.50
N LEU A 12 19.35 -25.71 9.90
CA LEU A 12 18.42 -25.74 8.79
C LEU A 12 17.04 -25.19 9.19
N ARG A 13 16.52 -25.55 10.35
CA ARG A 13 15.23 -25.03 10.84
C ARG A 13 15.28 -23.52 11.05
N ARG A 14 16.36 -22.98 11.63
CA ARG A 14 16.56 -21.55 11.79
C ARG A 14 16.61 -20.84 10.43
N ARG A 15 17.31 -21.40 9.45
CA ARG A 15 17.38 -20.86 8.11
C ARG A 15 16.02 -20.86 7.40
N ILE A 16 15.22 -21.93 7.56
CA ILE A 16 13.84 -22.00 7.07
C ILE A 16 12.99 -20.91 7.73
N MET A 17 13.08 -20.74 9.06
CA MET A 17 12.36 -19.70 9.78
C MET A 17 12.72 -18.30 9.26
N ASP A 18 14.01 -18.01 9.11
CA ASP A 18 14.50 -16.74 8.56
C ASP A 18 13.94 -16.46 7.16
N PHE A 19 13.90 -17.48 6.29
CA PHE A 19 13.31 -17.37 4.97
C PHE A 19 11.83 -17.04 5.03
N ILE A 20 11.05 -17.76 5.84
CA ILE A 20 9.60 -17.55 5.99
C ILE A 20 9.32 -16.16 6.55
N MET A 21 10.06 -15.74 7.57
CA MET A 21 9.95 -14.41 8.15
C MET A 21 10.31 -13.32 7.14
N ALA A 22 11.34 -13.54 6.32
CA ALA A 22 11.71 -12.63 5.24
C ALA A 22 10.63 -12.52 4.17
N ALA A 23 9.97 -13.62 3.83
CA ALA A 23 8.83 -13.61 2.89
C ALA A 23 7.63 -12.86 3.47
N GLY A 24 7.25 -13.13 4.73
CA GLY A 24 6.20 -12.42 5.45
C GLY A 24 6.47 -10.91 5.56
N GLN A 25 7.68 -10.54 5.93
CA GLN A 25 8.11 -9.15 5.97
C GLN A 25 7.97 -8.48 4.60
N THR A 26 8.40 -9.16 3.53
CA THR A 26 8.29 -8.63 2.16
C THR A 26 6.83 -8.38 1.78
N LEU A 27 5.94 -9.30 2.11
CA LEU A 27 4.51 -9.13 1.86
C LEU A 27 3.94 -7.93 2.62
N ARG A 28 4.23 -7.82 3.93
CA ARG A 28 3.71 -6.73 4.77
C ARG A 28 4.24 -5.36 4.37
N GLU A 29 5.55 -5.21 4.14
CA GLU A 29 6.16 -3.95 3.68
C GLU A 29 5.56 -3.44 2.38
N ASN A 30 5.04 -4.35 1.54
CA ASN A 30 4.46 -4.03 0.24
C ASN A 30 2.92 -4.05 0.21
N GLY A 31 2.27 -3.99 1.38
CA GLY A 31 0.84 -3.74 1.51
C GLY A 31 -0.06 -4.97 1.43
N ALA A 32 0.48 -6.19 1.60
CA ALA A 32 -0.35 -7.39 1.68
C ALA A 32 -1.25 -7.38 2.93
N GLU A 33 -2.41 -8.02 2.83
CA GLU A 33 -3.35 -8.21 3.92
C GLU A 33 -2.75 -9.13 5.01
N VAL A 34 -3.04 -8.85 6.29
CA VAL A 34 -2.54 -9.62 7.44
C VAL A 34 -2.82 -11.11 7.26
N PHE A 35 -4.09 -11.46 7.05
CA PHE A 35 -4.51 -12.85 6.84
C PHE A 35 -3.77 -13.55 5.67
N ARG A 36 -3.56 -12.83 4.57
CA ARG A 36 -2.83 -13.36 3.41
C ARG A 36 -1.37 -13.63 3.72
N VAL A 37 -0.76 -12.78 4.55
CA VAL A 37 0.63 -12.98 4.99
C VAL A 37 0.72 -14.22 5.86
N GLU A 38 -0.14 -14.36 6.86
CA GLU A 38 -0.20 -15.56 7.74
C GLU A 38 -0.38 -16.81 6.91
N GLN A 39 -1.40 -16.85 6.04
CA GLN A 39 -1.67 -17.99 5.17
C GLN A 39 -0.45 -18.36 4.29
N THR A 40 0.23 -17.36 3.73
CA THR A 40 1.40 -17.59 2.86
C THR A 40 2.57 -18.15 3.66
N MET A 41 2.83 -17.62 4.86
CA MET A 41 3.87 -18.12 5.77
C MET A 41 3.60 -19.54 6.23
N GLU A 42 2.34 -19.86 6.57
CA GLU A 42 1.93 -21.23 6.93
C GLU A 42 2.12 -22.23 5.79
N ILE A 43 1.76 -21.84 4.54
CA ILE A 43 1.97 -22.69 3.36
C ILE A 43 3.45 -23.00 3.20
N MET A 44 4.32 -21.99 3.29
CA MET A 44 5.77 -22.16 3.19
C MET A 44 6.30 -23.05 4.33
N ALA A 45 5.86 -22.84 5.56
CA ALA A 45 6.27 -23.63 6.73
C ALA A 45 5.90 -25.12 6.57
N ARG A 46 4.68 -25.40 6.12
CA ARG A 46 4.23 -26.77 5.85
C ARG A 46 5.04 -27.42 4.73
N SER A 47 5.34 -26.67 3.67
CA SER A 47 6.10 -27.20 2.51
C SER A 47 7.55 -27.53 2.86
N PHE A 48 8.17 -26.79 3.77
CA PHE A 48 9.51 -27.09 4.29
C PHE A 48 9.49 -27.97 5.55
N HIS A 49 8.34 -28.59 5.87
CA HIS A 49 8.18 -29.50 7.02
C HIS A 49 8.57 -28.89 8.37
N LEU A 50 8.44 -27.55 8.51
CA LEU A 50 8.63 -26.88 9.80
C LEU A 50 7.44 -27.19 10.70
N ARG A 51 7.63 -28.09 11.70
CA ARG A 51 6.57 -28.55 12.58
C ARG A 51 6.20 -27.49 13.60
N GLU A 52 4.92 -27.52 14.04
CA GLU A 52 4.40 -26.63 15.09
C GLU A 52 4.71 -25.16 14.82
N PHE A 53 4.53 -24.74 13.55
CA PHE A 53 4.69 -23.34 13.15
C PHE A 53 3.44 -22.56 13.52
N HIS A 54 3.63 -21.51 14.32
CA HIS A 54 2.61 -20.56 14.69
C HIS A 54 3.05 -19.17 14.27
N VAL A 55 2.16 -18.41 13.66
CA VAL A 55 2.44 -17.06 13.22
C VAL A 55 1.30 -16.12 13.61
N TYR A 56 1.66 -14.94 14.04
CA TYR A 56 0.74 -13.84 14.29
C TYR A 56 1.29 -12.56 13.65
N VAL A 57 0.51 -12.00 12.73
CA VAL A 57 0.90 -10.84 11.94
C VAL A 57 0.09 -9.63 12.37
N LEU A 58 0.77 -8.53 12.66
CA LEU A 58 0.18 -7.23 12.91
C LEU A 58 0.48 -6.26 11.78
N THR A 59 -0.12 -5.08 11.87
CA THR A 59 0.13 -4.01 10.88
C THR A 59 1.60 -3.63 10.78
N ASN A 60 2.34 -3.65 11.89
CA ASN A 60 3.73 -3.21 12.00
C ASN A 60 4.70 -4.28 12.54
N GLY A 61 4.25 -5.52 12.68
CA GLY A 61 5.09 -6.58 13.22
C GLY A 61 4.65 -7.98 12.83
N ILE A 62 5.59 -8.92 12.89
CA ILE A 62 5.38 -10.34 12.67
C ILE A 62 6.00 -11.08 13.83
N PHE A 63 5.24 -11.98 14.44
CA PHE A 63 5.63 -12.88 15.50
C PHE A 63 5.49 -14.30 14.98
N ALA A 64 6.52 -15.10 15.06
CA ALA A 64 6.43 -16.50 14.67
C ALA A 64 7.21 -17.39 15.63
N SER A 65 6.74 -18.61 15.82
CA SER A 65 7.42 -19.65 16.57
C SER A 65 7.31 -20.99 15.86
N ALA A 66 8.29 -21.86 16.07
CA ALA A 66 8.31 -23.22 15.55
C ALA A 66 8.87 -24.20 16.57
N GLY A 67 8.39 -25.44 16.54
CA GLY A 67 8.65 -26.43 17.58
C GLY A 67 7.99 -26.05 18.90
N THR A 68 8.35 -26.67 19.99
CA THR A 68 7.85 -26.35 21.35
C THR A 68 8.42 -25.00 21.85
N ALA A 69 8.32 -23.92 21.05
CA ALA A 69 8.90 -22.60 21.29
C ALA A 69 10.45 -22.53 21.31
N GLU A 70 11.11 -23.55 20.77
CA GLU A 70 12.58 -23.58 20.67
C GLU A 70 13.12 -22.48 19.75
N ILE A 71 12.34 -22.13 18.70
CA ILE A 71 12.67 -21.05 17.76
C ILE A 71 11.50 -20.05 17.78
N SER A 72 11.78 -18.84 18.25
CA SER A 72 10.83 -17.74 18.18
C SER A 72 11.49 -16.50 17.56
N GLU A 73 10.79 -15.82 16.68
CA GLU A 73 11.31 -14.66 15.97
C GLU A 73 10.26 -13.55 15.94
N VAL A 74 10.73 -12.31 16.13
CA VAL A 74 9.92 -11.09 16.05
C VAL A 74 10.58 -10.14 15.08
N ARG A 75 9.83 -9.68 14.09
CA ARG A 75 10.32 -8.66 13.15
C ARG A 75 9.42 -7.43 13.17
N ASN A 76 10.03 -6.27 13.34
CA ASN A 76 9.35 -5.01 13.08
C ASN A 76 9.24 -4.80 11.56
N VAL A 77 8.05 -4.44 11.10
CA VAL A 77 7.75 -4.25 9.68
C VAL A 77 7.29 -2.81 9.47
N PRO A 78 8.16 -1.91 9.03
CA PRO A 78 7.72 -0.58 8.66
C PRO A 78 6.82 -0.66 7.43
N VAL A 79 5.61 -0.12 7.54
CA VAL A 79 4.71 0.04 6.38
C VAL A 79 5.30 1.11 5.48
N ARG A 80 5.75 0.71 4.28
CA ARG A 80 6.38 1.64 3.34
C ARG A 80 5.41 2.10 2.27
N THR A 81 5.19 1.29 1.25
CA THR A 81 4.35 1.62 0.10
C THR A 81 3.75 0.35 -0.48
N THR A 82 2.58 0.45 -1.10
CA THR A 82 1.96 -0.70 -1.77
C THR A 82 2.68 -1.02 -3.07
N HIS A 83 3.20 -2.24 -3.18
CA HIS A 83 3.81 -2.77 -4.40
C HIS A 83 3.21 -4.14 -4.75
N LEU A 84 2.07 -4.14 -5.44
CA LEU A 84 1.30 -5.36 -5.76
C LEU A 84 2.11 -6.39 -6.56
N GLY A 85 3.05 -5.95 -7.39
CA GLY A 85 3.93 -6.87 -8.13
C GLY A 85 4.82 -7.70 -7.22
N ARG A 86 5.39 -7.14 -6.15
CA ARG A 86 6.17 -7.88 -5.16
C ARG A 86 5.29 -8.83 -4.36
N VAL A 87 4.10 -8.38 -3.98
CA VAL A 87 3.11 -9.24 -3.30
C VAL A 87 2.74 -10.43 -4.18
N ALA A 88 2.45 -10.20 -5.45
CA ALA A 88 2.13 -11.26 -6.41
C ALA A 88 3.30 -12.24 -6.58
N ALA A 89 4.53 -11.75 -6.68
CA ALA A 89 5.72 -12.58 -6.85
C ALA A 89 5.97 -13.50 -5.63
N VAL A 90 5.79 -12.99 -4.39
CA VAL A 90 5.95 -13.81 -3.18
C VAL A 90 4.82 -14.83 -3.04
N ASN A 91 3.58 -14.45 -3.37
CA ASN A 91 2.45 -15.38 -3.38
C ASN A 91 2.64 -16.49 -4.43
N GLU A 92 3.18 -16.15 -5.60
CA GLU A 92 3.52 -17.14 -6.64
C GLU A 92 4.62 -18.06 -6.18
N LEU A 93 5.68 -17.51 -5.55
CA LEU A 93 6.75 -18.30 -4.95
C LEU A 93 6.21 -19.31 -3.93
N SER A 94 5.31 -18.91 -3.05
CA SER A 94 4.67 -19.79 -2.07
C SER A 94 3.94 -20.96 -2.73
N ARG A 95 3.19 -20.70 -3.82
CA ARG A 95 2.50 -21.75 -4.58
C ARG A 95 3.48 -22.71 -5.25
N GLN A 96 4.55 -22.18 -5.84
CA GLN A 96 5.57 -23.00 -6.49
C GLN A 96 6.29 -23.89 -5.48
N ILE A 97 6.66 -23.38 -4.30
CA ILE A 97 7.25 -24.17 -3.23
C ILE A 97 6.33 -25.35 -2.86
N ALA A 98 5.03 -25.06 -2.69
CA ALA A 98 4.04 -26.07 -2.31
C ALA A 98 3.80 -27.15 -3.39
N GLN A 99 3.93 -26.79 -4.68
CA GLN A 99 3.64 -27.68 -5.79
C GLN A 99 4.84 -28.49 -6.26
N THR A 100 6.04 -27.90 -6.24
CA THR A 100 7.23 -28.51 -6.88
C THR A 100 8.23 -29.11 -5.89
N GLY A 101 8.06 -28.87 -4.58
CA GLY A 101 9.06 -29.30 -3.59
C GLY A 101 10.40 -28.59 -3.76
N MET A 102 10.35 -27.29 -4.11
CA MET A 102 11.52 -26.44 -4.35
C MET A 102 12.51 -26.47 -3.18
N THR A 103 13.81 -26.45 -3.47
CA THR A 103 14.86 -26.38 -2.44
C THR A 103 14.87 -24.99 -1.76
N LEU A 104 15.37 -24.94 -0.52
CA LEU A 104 15.48 -23.68 0.23
C LEU A 104 16.37 -22.66 -0.49
N ASP A 105 17.51 -23.08 -1.03
CA ASP A 105 18.45 -22.20 -1.75
C ASP A 105 17.80 -21.54 -2.98
N GLU A 106 17.00 -22.30 -3.71
CA GLU A 106 16.24 -21.78 -4.86
C GLU A 106 15.15 -20.81 -4.40
N ALA A 107 14.43 -21.15 -3.34
CA ALA A 107 13.38 -20.31 -2.76
C ALA A 107 13.93 -18.96 -2.27
N GLU A 108 15.06 -18.96 -1.56
CA GLU A 108 15.76 -17.76 -1.12
C GLU A 108 16.18 -16.87 -2.30
N SER A 109 16.76 -17.48 -3.33
CA SER A 109 17.17 -16.77 -4.55
C SER A 109 15.99 -16.08 -5.23
N ARG A 110 14.84 -16.76 -5.35
CA ARG A 110 13.61 -16.21 -5.92
C ARG A 110 13.00 -15.13 -5.05
N LEU A 111 13.07 -15.25 -3.73
CA LEU A 111 12.61 -14.21 -2.81
C LEU A 111 13.45 -12.92 -2.98
N VAL A 112 14.77 -13.05 -3.14
CA VAL A 112 15.65 -11.91 -3.42
C VAL A 112 15.25 -11.22 -4.74
N LEU A 113 14.92 -11.98 -5.78
CA LEU A 113 14.44 -11.43 -7.05
C LEU A 113 13.09 -10.70 -6.88
N ALA A 114 12.15 -11.29 -6.14
CA ALA A 114 10.86 -10.68 -5.85
C ALA A 114 11.01 -9.34 -5.10
N ARG A 115 11.95 -9.26 -4.14
CA ARG A 115 12.26 -8.03 -3.39
C ARG A 115 12.86 -6.93 -4.26
N ARG A 116 13.59 -7.30 -5.30
CA ARG A 116 14.26 -6.37 -6.23
C ARG A 116 13.37 -5.87 -7.36
N LEU A 117 12.12 -6.33 -7.46
CA LEU A 117 11.19 -5.80 -8.47
C LEU A 117 11.09 -4.28 -8.37
N PRO A 118 11.36 -3.55 -9.46
CA PRO A 118 11.36 -2.09 -9.45
C PRO A 118 9.94 -1.54 -9.37
N PHE A 119 9.81 -0.35 -8.79
CA PHE A 119 8.57 0.43 -8.90
C PHE A 119 8.30 0.81 -10.36
N PRO A 120 7.03 1.03 -10.73
CA PRO A 120 6.69 1.57 -12.04
C PRO A 120 7.46 2.85 -12.34
N LYS A 121 7.91 3.01 -13.60
CA LYS A 121 8.64 4.19 -14.04
C LYS A 121 7.79 5.46 -13.84
N ASP A 122 8.43 6.60 -13.59
CA ASP A 122 7.77 7.87 -13.29
C ASP A 122 6.71 8.25 -14.33
N HIS A 123 7.01 8.09 -15.63
CA HIS A 123 6.06 8.41 -16.69
C HIS A 123 4.78 7.53 -16.63
N VAL A 124 4.88 6.27 -16.17
CA VAL A 124 3.72 5.40 -15.98
C VAL A 124 2.87 5.92 -14.83
N GLN A 125 3.50 6.37 -13.74
CA GLN A 125 2.80 6.97 -12.60
C GLN A 125 2.12 8.29 -12.98
N LEU A 126 2.79 9.14 -13.77
CA LEU A 126 2.21 10.38 -14.28
C LEU A 126 1.00 10.11 -15.18
N LEU A 127 1.12 9.18 -16.14
CA LEU A 127 0.02 8.79 -17.01
C LEU A 127 -1.14 8.15 -16.24
N SER A 128 -0.86 7.33 -15.22
CA SER A 128 -1.92 6.73 -14.41
C SER A 128 -2.71 7.79 -13.63
N GLY A 129 -2.04 8.82 -13.10
CA GLY A 129 -2.72 9.93 -12.43
C GLY A 129 -3.56 10.78 -13.38
N LEU A 130 -3.05 11.07 -14.58
CA LEU A 130 -3.80 11.75 -15.62
C LEU A 130 -5.05 10.97 -16.03
N CYS A 131 -4.88 9.69 -16.42
CA CYS A 131 -5.99 8.85 -16.86
C CYS A 131 -6.98 8.58 -15.72
N GLY A 132 -6.48 8.32 -14.50
CA GLY A 132 -7.32 8.08 -13.33
C GLY A 132 -8.21 9.27 -13.01
N ALA A 133 -7.64 10.47 -12.92
CA ALA A 133 -8.40 11.69 -12.66
C ALA A 133 -9.46 11.96 -13.74
N PHE A 134 -9.10 11.78 -15.02
CA PHE A 134 -10.04 11.90 -16.13
C PHE A 134 -11.22 10.94 -15.98
N CYS A 135 -10.93 9.65 -15.80
CA CYS A 135 -11.97 8.61 -15.69
C CYS A 135 -12.88 8.83 -14.48
N PHE A 136 -12.31 9.17 -13.31
CA PHE A 136 -13.11 9.45 -12.12
C PHE A 136 -13.98 10.70 -12.29
N ALA A 137 -13.46 11.77 -12.90
CA ALA A 137 -14.27 12.96 -13.14
C ALA A 137 -15.47 12.66 -14.06
N MET A 138 -15.28 11.85 -15.10
CA MET A 138 -16.37 11.37 -15.95
C MET A 138 -17.35 10.47 -15.18
N MET A 139 -16.85 9.56 -14.35
CA MET A 139 -17.67 8.64 -13.56
C MET A 139 -18.56 9.37 -12.55
N PHE A 140 -18.12 10.49 -12.01
CA PHE A 140 -18.90 11.32 -11.09
C PHE A 140 -19.82 12.33 -11.80
N GLY A 141 -20.03 12.18 -13.10
CA GLY A 141 -21.00 13.00 -13.85
C GLY A 141 -20.42 14.28 -14.44
N GLY A 142 -19.09 14.42 -14.46
CA GLY A 142 -18.42 15.53 -15.10
C GLY A 142 -18.57 15.49 -16.63
N ASN A 143 -18.56 16.66 -17.25
CA ASN A 143 -18.50 16.79 -18.71
C ASN A 143 -17.05 16.63 -19.22
N LEU A 144 -16.87 16.53 -20.53
CA LEU A 144 -15.55 16.36 -21.14
C LEU A 144 -14.56 17.47 -20.74
N ARG A 145 -15.02 18.72 -20.60
CA ARG A 145 -14.16 19.84 -20.21
C ARG A 145 -13.68 19.72 -18.78
N SER A 146 -14.57 19.36 -17.84
CA SER A 146 -14.17 19.11 -16.45
C SER A 146 -13.27 17.89 -16.31
N ALA A 147 -13.47 16.84 -17.12
CA ALA A 147 -12.60 15.68 -17.15
C ALA A 147 -11.19 15.99 -17.70
N LEU A 148 -11.09 16.86 -18.71
CA LEU A 148 -9.79 17.35 -19.21
C LEU A 148 -9.08 18.21 -18.16
N ALA A 149 -9.81 19.06 -17.43
CA ALA A 149 -9.25 19.82 -16.32
C ALA A 149 -8.74 18.88 -15.20
N ALA A 150 -9.52 17.85 -14.86
CA ALA A 150 -9.13 16.81 -13.91
C ALA A 150 -7.87 16.06 -14.36
N ALA A 151 -7.77 15.70 -15.65
CA ALA A 151 -6.58 15.06 -16.21
C ALA A 151 -5.32 15.92 -16.03
N GLY A 152 -5.40 17.20 -16.32
CA GLY A 152 -4.31 18.15 -16.10
C GLY A 152 -3.92 18.27 -14.62
N ALA A 153 -4.91 18.39 -13.74
CA ALA A 153 -4.69 18.41 -12.30
C ALA A 153 -4.11 17.09 -11.78
N GLY A 154 -4.56 15.95 -12.30
CA GLY A 154 -4.04 14.61 -11.96
C GLY A 154 -2.58 14.43 -12.36
N LEU A 155 -2.17 14.97 -13.50
CA LEU A 155 -0.77 14.99 -13.92
C LEU A 155 0.09 15.80 -12.96
N VAL A 156 -0.34 17.03 -12.59
CA VAL A 156 0.36 17.89 -11.63
C VAL A 156 0.43 17.25 -10.26
N ALA A 157 -0.68 16.66 -9.79
CA ALA A 157 -0.73 15.95 -8.51
C ALA A 157 0.25 14.79 -8.47
N SER A 158 0.28 13.95 -9.51
CA SER A 158 1.19 12.80 -9.58
C SER A 158 2.66 13.25 -9.64
N TRP A 159 2.96 14.32 -10.38
CA TRP A 159 4.30 14.90 -10.39
C TRP A 159 4.71 15.41 -9.00
N TYR A 160 3.81 16.10 -8.30
CA TYR A 160 4.07 16.61 -6.95
C TYR A 160 4.25 15.46 -5.94
N LEU A 161 3.46 14.40 -6.03
CA LEU A 161 3.63 13.21 -5.19
C LEU A 161 4.99 12.52 -5.40
N LEU A 162 5.45 12.41 -6.66
CA LEU A 162 6.79 11.90 -6.97
C LEU A 162 7.89 12.80 -6.40
N TRP A 163 7.71 14.12 -6.51
CA TRP A 163 8.64 15.09 -5.93
C TRP A 163 8.71 14.98 -4.39
N CYS A 164 7.56 14.92 -3.72
CA CYS A 164 7.47 14.74 -2.28
C CYS A 164 8.15 13.43 -1.83
N GLY A 165 7.93 12.33 -2.56
CA GLY A 165 8.55 11.04 -2.26
C GLY A 165 10.07 11.07 -2.35
N ARG A 166 10.65 11.87 -3.26
CA ARG A 166 12.10 12.05 -3.38
C ARG A 166 12.71 12.92 -2.28
N HIS A 167 11.91 13.82 -1.68
CA HIS A 167 12.35 14.75 -0.64
C HIS A 167 11.91 14.33 0.76
N GLU A 168 11.42 13.10 0.91
CA GLU A 168 10.99 12.51 2.20
C GLU A 168 10.02 13.40 3.00
N VAL A 169 9.11 14.09 2.29
CA VAL A 169 8.12 14.97 2.93
C VAL A 169 7.20 14.16 3.83
N PRO A 170 6.93 14.59 5.09
CA PRO A 170 6.05 13.88 6.01
C PRO A 170 4.66 13.63 5.40
N GLY A 171 4.18 12.37 5.51
CA GLY A 171 2.99 11.91 4.79
C GLY A 171 1.70 12.71 5.04
N GLY A 172 1.50 13.22 6.26
CA GLY A 172 0.35 14.09 6.58
C GLY A 172 0.41 15.42 5.83
N PHE A 173 1.57 16.10 5.85
CA PHE A 173 1.78 17.36 5.14
C PHE A 173 1.68 17.17 3.62
N GLN A 174 2.27 16.09 3.10
CA GLN A 174 2.17 15.72 1.70
C GLN A 174 0.71 15.63 1.22
N LYS A 175 -0.17 14.98 1.99
CA LYS A 175 -1.58 14.80 1.63
C LYS A 175 -2.36 16.12 1.65
N ILE A 176 -2.16 16.95 2.68
CA ILE A 176 -2.80 18.27 2.79
C ILE A 176 -2.37 19.16 1.63
N SER A 177 -1.06 19.26 1.37
CA SER A 177 -0.52 20.11 0.31
C SER A 177 -0.90 19.63 -1.09
N THR A 178 -0.92 18.31 -1.32
CA THR A 178 -1.37 17.75 -2.61
C THR A 178 -2.87 18.02 -2.83
N ALA A 179 -3.73 17.86 -1.82
CA ALA A 179 -5.16 18.16 -1.93
C ALA A 179 -5.40 19.65 -2.21
N ALA A 180 -4.66 20.53 -1.54
CA ALA A 180 -4.69 21.96 -1.81
C ALA A 180 -4.24 22.30 -3.26
N LEU A 181 -3.14 21.69 -3.71
CA LEU A 181 -2.64 21.88 -5.08
C LEU A 181 -3.64 21.39 -6.14
N ILE A 182 -4.22 20.19 -5.94
CA ILE A 182 -5.28 19.64 -6.81
C ILE A 182 -6.43 20.64 -6.94
N THR A 183 -6.95 21.09 -5.79
CA THR A 183 -8.10 21.99 -5.76
C THR A 183 -7.80 23.30 -6.49
N LEU A 184 -6.63 23.90 -6.24
CA LEU A 184 -6.20 25.12 -6.91
C LEU A 184 -6.08 24.93 -8.42
N VAL A 185 -5.40 23.88 -8.87
CA VAL A 185 -5.19 23.60 -10.30
C VAL A 185 -6.52 23.30 -10.99
N CYS A 186 -7.43 22.53 -10.35
CA CYS A 186 -8.76 22.28 -10.89
C CYS A 186 -9.55 23.60 -11.08
N ILE A 187 -9.56 24.48 -10.09
CA ILE A 187 -10.26 25.77 -10.19
C ILE A 187 -9.69 26.59 -11.36
N LEU A 188 -8.37 26.71 -11.46
CA LEU A 188 -7.72 27.46 -12.53
C LEU A 188 -8.05 26.90 -13.92
N LEU A 189 -7.92 25.58 -14.10
CA LEU A 189 -8.20 24.92 -15.39
C LEU A 189 -9.68 24.96 -15.74
N CYS A 190 -10.57 24.79 -14.77
CA CYS A 190 -12.02 24.85 -15.01
C CYS A 190 -12.49 26.27 -15.35
N ASN A 191 -11.91 27.29 -14.73
CA ASN A 191 -12.17 28.68 -15.12
C ASN A 191 -11.71 28.95 -16.56
N LEU A 192 -10.54 28.45 -16.95
CA LEU A 192 -10.02 28.58 -18.32
C LEU A 192 -10.92 27.85 -19.36
N LEU A 193 -11.44 26.68 -18.99
CA LEU A 193 -12.30 25.85 -19.85
C LEU A 193 -13.80 26.21 -19.74
N HIS A 194 -14.16 27.20 -18.94
CA HIS A 194 -15.54 27.64 -18.68
C HIS A 194 -16.46 26.46 -18.27
N THR A 195 -16.05 25.71 -17.23
CA THR A 195 -16.77 24.55 -16.71
C THR A 195 -16.76 24.53 -15.18
N SER A 196 -17.68 23.75 -14.57
CA SER A 196 -17.73 23.56 -13.12
C SER A 196 -16.51 22.82 -12.62
N ALA A 197 -15.93 23.28 -11.50
CA ALA A 197 -14.76 22.68 -10.90
C ALA A 197 -15.09 21.48 -9.98
N SER A 198 -16.34 21.32 -9.53
CA SER A 198 -16.73 20.31 -8.55
C SER A 198 -16.38 18.89 -8.98
N HIS A 199 -16.77 18.50 -10.19
CA HIS A 199 -16.50 17.16 -10.72
C HIS A 199 -15.01 16.93 -11.00
N ALA A 200 -14.29 17.98 -11.43
CA ALA A 200 -12.84 17.89 -11.63
C ALA A 200 -12.09 17.71 -10.30
N ILE A 201 -12.47 18.47 -9.26
CA ILE A 201 -11.89 18.36 -7.92
C ILE A 201 -12.15 16.96 -7.35
N ILE A 202 -13.42 16.50 -7.31
CA ILE A 202 -13.77 15.18 -6.77
C ILE A 202 -13.02 14.07 -7.53
N GLY A 203 -13.05 14.10 -8.87
CA GLY A 203 -12.38 13.09 -9.69
C GLY A 203 -10.87 13.04 -9.46
N THR A 204 -10.21 14.19 -9.33
CA THR A 204 -8.76 14.23 -9.10
C THR A 204 -8.41 13.82 -7.67
N LEU A 205 -9.21 14.20 -6.66
CA LEU A 205 -9.00 13.81 -5.26
C LEU A 205 -9.09 12.29 -5.04
N MET A 206 -9.75 11.54 -5.93
CA MET A 206 -9.78 10.07 -5.85
C MET A 206 -8.39 9.44 -5.92
N ILE A 207 -7.40 10.10 -6.49
CA ILE A 207 -5.98 9.65 -6.48
C ILE A 207 -5.44 9.57 -5.04
N LEU A 208 -5.88 10.47 -4.15
CA LEU A 208 -5.46 10.52 -2.74
C LEU A 208 -6.35 9.69 -1.81
N THR A 209 -7.54 9.31 -2.27
CA THR A 209 -8.54 8.64 -1.42
C THR A 209 -8.02 7.29 -0.93
N PRO A 210 -8.10 7.02 0.38
CA PRO A 210 -7.54 5.81 1.00
C PRO A 210 -8.45 4.58 0.83
N GLY A 211 -8.90 4.30 -0.42
CA GLY A 211 -9.87 3.24 -0.71
C GLY A 211 -9.37 1.85 -0.28
N ILE A 212 -8.12 1.52 -0.58
CA ILE A 212 -7.53 0.23 -0.20
C ILE A 212 -7.45 0.09 1.33
N ALA A 213 -6.97 1.13 2.03
CA ALA A 213 -6.88 1.09 3.48
C ALA A 213 -8.25 0.93 4.14
N PHE A 214 -9.26 1.63 3.63
CA PHE A 214 -10.63 1.56 4.12
C PHE A 214 -11.26 0.18 3.90
N THR A 215 -11.20 -0.35 2.68
CA THR A 215 -11.76 -1.68 2.36
C THR A 215 -11.06 -2.81 3.10
N MET A 216 -9.73 -2.74 3.24
CA MET A 216 -8.96 -3.70 4.02
C MET A 216 -9.28 -3.61 5.51
N GLY A 217 -9.46 -2.41 6.06
CA GLY A 217 -9.86 -2.22 7.45
C GLY A 217 -11.22 -2.85 7.77
N ILE A 218 -12.21 -2.67 6.89
CA ILE A 218 -13.52 -3.34 7.02
C ILE A 218 -13.35 -4.86 6.96
N ARG A 219 -12.55 -5.36 6.05
CA ARG A 219 -12.31 -6.80 5.91
C ARG A 219 -11.63 -7.39 7.14
N ASP A 220 -10.62 -6.70 7.70
CA ASP A 220 -9.95 -7.12 8.92
C ASP A 220 -10.99 -7.23 10.07
N PHE A 221 -11.91 -6.29 10.21
CA PHE A 221 -13.01 -6.38 11.18
C PHE A 221 -13.91 -7.59 10.96
N VAL A 222 -14.29 -7.88 9.71
CA VAL A 222 -15.13 -9.04 9.38
C VAL A 222 -14.43 -10.36 9.69
N GLN A 223 -13.10 -10.39 9.58
CA GLN A 223 -12.27 -11.56 9.91
C GLN A 223 -11.94 -11.66 11.40
N GLY A 224 -12.34 -10.70 12.23
CA GLY A 224 -12.09 -10.68 13.66
C GLY A 224 -10.75 -10.09 14.07
N ASP A 225 -9.95 -9.58 13.13
CA ASP A 225 -8.71 -8.87 13.43
C ASP A 225 -9.00 -7.38 13.71
N TYR A 226 -9.60 -7.15 14.87
CA TYR A 226 -10.03 -5.80 15.28
C TYR A 226 -8.87 -4.82 15.44
N LEU A 227 -7.70 -5.29 15.82
CA LEU A 227 -6.53 -4.42 16.03
C LEU A 227 -6.02 -3.85 14.70
N SER A 228 -5.78 -4.71 13.72
CA SER A 228 -5.34 -4.29 12.38
C SER A 228 -6.42 -3.46 11.69
N GLY A 229 -7.69 -3.88 11.80
CA GLY A 229 -8.83 -3.15 11.26
C GLY A 229 -8.94 -1.73 11.83
N THR A 230 -8.78 -1.56 13.15
CA THR A 230 -8.83 -0.24 13.80
C THR A 230 -7.68 0.65 13.34
N ILE A 231 -6.46 0.14 13.29
CA ILE A 231 -5.29 0.92 12.84
C ILE A 231 -5.50 1.41 11.41
N ARG A 232 -5.91 0.54 10.49
CA ARG A 232 -6.18 0.91 9.08
C ARG A 232 -7.31 1.92 8.94
N MET A 233 -8.36 1.80 9.75
CA MET A 233 -9.47 2.72 9.73
C MET A 233 -9.06 4.12 10.22
N ILE A 234 -8.26 4.20 11.29
CA ILE A 234 -7.71 5.46 11.79
C ILE A 234 -6.82 6.10 10.72
N ASP A 235 -5.94 5.34 10.07
CA ASP A 235 -5.10 5.84 8.97
C ASP A 235 -5.95 6.40 7.83
N ALA A 236 -7.01 5.68 7.42
CA ALA A 236 -7.92 6.13 6.38
C ALA A 236 -8.64 7.43 6.76
N LEU A 237 -9.09 7.56 8.01
CA LEU A 237 -9.73 8.78 8.53
C LEU A 237 -8.76 9.96 8.56
N LEU A 238 -7.51 9.75 8.97
CA LEU A 238 -6.48 10.81 8.97
C LEU A 238 -6.16 11.28 7.55
N ILE A 239 -6.14 10.37 6.58
CA ILE A 239 -5.97 10.73 5.17
C ILE A 239 -7.17 11.55 4.68
N ALA A 240 -8.40 11.11 4.96
CA ALA A 240 -9.61 11.82 4.57
C ALA A 240 -9.68 13.23 5.20
N ALA A 241 -9.32 13.36 6.47
CA ALA A 241 -9.22 14.65 7.16
C ALA A 241 -8.17 15.57 6.51
N SER A 242 -7.00 15.01 6.14
CA SER A 242 -5.95 15.76 5.43
C SER A 242 -6.43 16.29 4.08
N ILE A 243 -7.16 15.48 3.32
CA ILE A 243 -7.75 15.88 2.03
C ILE A 243 -8.78 16.99 2.26
N ALA A 244 -9.67 16.82 3.23
CA ALA A 244 -10.70 17.80 3.55
C ALA A 244 -10.10 19.16 3.98
N ILE A 245 -9.06 19.16 4.81
CA ILE A 245 -8.34 20.37 5.24
C ILE A 245 -7.71 21.07 4.03
N GLY A 246 -6.94 20.34 3.21
CA GLY A 246 -6.25 20.91 2.05
C GLY A 246 -7.22 21.53 1.05
N THR A 247 -8.27 20.79 0.69
CA THR A 247 -9.33 21.25 -0.22
C THR A 247 -10.11 22.42 0.37
N GLY A 248 -10.56 22.31 1.62
CA GLY A 248 -11.36 23.32 2.31
C GLY A 248 -10.63 24.65 2.46
N LEU A 249 -9.33 24.64 2.74
CA LEU A 249 -8.50 25.84 2.81
C LEU A 249 -8.50 26.61 1.47
N VAL A 250 -8.30 25.92 0.37
CA VAL A 250 -8.24 26.55 -0.97
C VAL A 250 -9.62 27.05 -1.39
N LEU A 251 -10.68 26.27 -1.18
CA LEU A 251 -12.05 26.68 -1.51
C LEU A 251 -12.44 27.93 -0.71
N ARG A 252 -12.16 27.96 0.59
CA ARG A 252 -12.45 29.11 1.43
C ARG A 252 -11.66 30.35 1.00
N LEU A 253 -10.36 30.18 0.76
CA LEU A 253 -9.50 31.28 0.30
C LEU A 253 -9.99 31.85 -1.04
N TYR A 254 -10.33 30.98 -1.98
CA TYR A 254 -10.88 31.38 -3.29
C TYR A 254 -12.19 32.16 -3.13
N THR A 255 -13.13 31.66 -2.31
CA THR A 255 -14.40 32.33 -2.04
C THR A 255 -14.20 33.71 -1.41
N VAL A 256 -13.27 33.85 -0.45
CA VAL A 256 -12.97 35.15 0.20
C VAL A 256 -12.35 36.14 -0.80
N LEU A 257 -11.49 35.69 -1.69
CA LEU A 257 -10.79 36.57 -2.66
C LEU A 257 -11.66 36.97 -3.86
N THR A 258 -12.54 36.09 -4.32
CA THR A 258 -13.33 36.31 -5.56
C THR A 258 -14.81 36.61 -5.29
N GLY A 259 -15.32 36.35 -4.08
CA GLY A 259 -16.76 36.41 -3.77
C GLY A 259 -17.57 35.29 -4.42
N VAL A 260 -16.95 34.36 -5.14
CA VAL A 260 -17.62 33.28 -5.89
C VAL A 260 -17.50 31.96 -5.14
N VAL A 261 -18.62 31.31 -4.89
CA VAL A 261 -18.65 29.94 -4.34
C VAL A 261 -18.41 28.95 -5.48
N VAL A 262 -17.44 28.06 -5.32
CA VAL A 262 -17.17 26.98 -6.28
C VAL A 262 -18.23 25.92 -6.12
N VAL A 263 -19.11 25.79 -7.09
CA VAL A 263 -20.17 24.78 -7.15
C VAL A 263 -19.94 23.84 -8.33
#